data_4f0998c63171a875c90a75623c6ce492
#
_entry.id   4f0998c63171a875c90a75623c6ce492
#
_cell.length_a   1.000
_cell.length_b   1.000
_cell.length_c   1.000
_cell.angle_alpha   90.00
_cell.angle_beta   90.00
_cell.angle_gamma   90.00
#
_symmetry.space_group_name_H-M   'P 1'
#
loop_
_entity.id
_entity.type
_entity.pdbx_description
1 polymer ?
#
loop_
_entity_poly.entity_id
_entity_poly.type
_entity_poly.pdbx_seq_one_letter_code
_entity_poly.pdbx_strand_id
1 'polypeptide(L)'
;MVIGTMTNLENQLHAQMVRAIEDVKDSKKIGISFSGGVDSCLLAKICQDLGYDVLLLTMGFEDSHDVEFSKKMAKMLGMDHDVEIISENTFSDVAKKIWDEINVDNLSWNENCIAFYYVAKLAKKHKISKVITANGIDELFCGYNAYRDSVSDGEDAVLDMIKDKLDNELRMMKAVNKIASEFDVTIAQPFLSEQFIEFGKTIPLEHKINGKDDLVRKHIVRKLAMSIGVPEESALKLKKAMQYGSLIHKNLLKVKKTWNMNF
;
A
#
# COMPACT_ATOMS: atom_id res chain seq x y z
N MET A 1 8.81 26.37 0.62
CA MET A 1 9.37 25.10 1.09
C MET A 1 10.69 24.89 0.34
N VAL A 2 11.84 24.80 1.04
CA VAL A 2 13.13 24.56 0.37
C VAL A 2 13.13 23.08 0.03
N ILE A 3 13.00 22.76 -1.27
CA ILE A 3 13.20 21.39 -1.76
C ILE A 3 14.67 21.08 -1.54
N GLY A 4 14.99 20.20 -0.61
CA GLY A 4 16.37 19.78 -0.33
C GLY A 4 16.96 19.08 -1.56
N THR A 5 18.26 19.24 -1.78
CA THR A 5 18.97 18.52 -2.85
C THR A 5 18.94 17.03 -2.53
N MET A 6 18.38 16.20 -3.41
CA MET A 6 18.39 14.75 -3.25
C MET A 6 19.81 14.20 -3.25
N THR A 7 20.11 13.25 -2.39
CA THR A 7 21.37 12.48 -2.41
C THR A 7 21.44 11.59 -3.65
N ASN A 8 22.61 11.08 -3.97
CA ASN A 8 22.78 10.15 -5.09
C ASN A 8 21.91 8.90 -4.92
N LEU A 9 21.79 8.36 -3.69
CA LEU A 9 20.98 7.17 -3.41
C LEU A 9 19.48 7.45 -3.53
N GLU A 10 19.02 8.63 -3.11
CA GLU A 10 17.62 9.05 -3.30
C GLU A 10 17.28 9.21 -4.78
N ASN A 11 18.20 9.77 -5.58
CA ASN A 11 18.03 9.87 -7.03
C ASN A 11 17.95 8.49 -7.71
N GLN A 12 18.79 7.54 -7.28
CA GLN A 12 18.74 6.16 -7.78
C GLN A 12 17.41 5.49 -7.41
N LEU A 13 16.97 5.62 -6.17
CA LEU A 13 15.67 5.07 -5.73
C LEU A 13 14.52 5.68 -6.54
N HIS A 14 14.50 7.00 -6.73
CA HIS A 14 13.50 7.68 -7.55
C HIS A 14 13.48 7.14 -8.98
N ALA A 15 14.64 7.03 -9.63
CA ALA A 15 14.74 6.52 -10.98
C ALA A 15 14.23 5.07 -11.12
N GLN A 16 14.52 4.22 -10.13
CA GLN A 16 14.02 2.83 -10.13
C GLN A 16 12.51 2.76 -9.88
N MET A 17 11.96 3.62 -9.01
CA MET A 17 10.51 3.72 -8.82
C MET A 17 9.80 4.19 -10.10
N VAL A 18 10.33 5.22 -10.77
CA VAL A 18 9.81 5.70 -12.06
C VAL A 18 9.80 4.56 -13.07
N ARG A 19 10.91 3.85 -13.24
CA ARG A 19 11.01 2.73 -14.18
C ARG A 19 10.01 1.63 -13.86
N ALA A 20 9.90 1.20 -12.61
CA ALA A 20 8.94 0.17 -12.21
C ALA A 20 7.48 0.57 -12.48
N ILE A 21 7.14 1.87 -12.32
CA ILE A 21 5.81 2.40 -12.62
C ILE A 21 5.58 2.41 -14.14
N GLU A 22 6.57 2.81 -14.93
CA GLU A 22 6.46 2.84 -16.40
C GLU A 22 6.34 1.43 -17.00
N ASP A 23 6.98 0.42 -16.40
CA ASP A 23 6.89 -0.98 -16.86
C ASP A 23 5.49 -1.59 -16.72
N VAL A 24 4.66 -1.09 -15.79
CA VAL A 24 3.27 -1.55 -15.62
C VAL A 24 2.24 -0.69 -16.36
N LYS A 25 2.70 0.32 -17.10
CA LYS A 25 1.87 1.27 -17.81
C LYS A 25 1.24 0.65 -19.04
N ASP A 26 -0.08 0.79 -19.18
CA ASP A 26 -0.82 0.47 -20.40
C ASP A 26 -1.87 1.55 -20.76
N SER A 27 -2.09 2.51 -19.87
CA SER A 27 -3.10 3.56 -20.01
C SER A 27 -2.58 4.88 -19.42
N LYS A 28 -3.07 6.00 -19.95
CA LYS A 28 -2.80 7.33 -19.36
C LYS A 28 -3.65 7.59 -18.12
N LYS A 29 -4.87 7.04 -18.07
CA LYS A 29 -5.77 7.16 -16.92
C LYS A 29 -5.60 5.95 -16.01
N ILE A 30 -5.24 6.19 -14.75
CA ILE A 30 -4.96 5.16 -13.75
C ILE A 30 -5.64 5.48 -12.43
N GLY A 31 -6.02 4.43 -11.70
CA GLY A 31 -6.37 4.55 -10.29
C GLY A 31 -5.15 4.29 -9.41
N ILE A 32 -5.09 4.92 -8.25
CA ILE A 32 -4.11 4.59 -7.21
C ILE A 32 -4.84 4.19 -5.95
N SER A 33 -4.55 3.00 -5.41
CA SER A 33 -5.02 2.62 -4.07
C SER A 33 -4.35 3.52 -3.03
N PHE A 34 -5.15 4.37 -2.39
CA PHE A 34 -4.65 5.54 -1.66
C PHE A 34 -5.12 5.58 -0.22
N SER A 35 -4.19 5.51 0.73
CA SER A 35 -4.45 5.65 2.17
C SER A 35 -4.00 7.00 2.75
N GLY A 36 -3.34 7.82 1.94
CA GLY A 36 -2.69 9.05 2.39
C GLY A 36 -1.37 8.83 3.14
N GLY A 37 -0.95 7.58 3.39
CA GLY A 37 0.35 7.26 3.97
C GLY A 37 1.49 7.54 2.98
N VAL A 38 2.73 7.63 3.51
CA VAL A 38 3.91 8.03 2.72
C VAL A 38 4.07 7.24 1.42
N ASP A 39 3.84 5.93 1.43
CA ASP A 39 4.05 5.06 0.27
C ASP A 39 3.06 5.38 -0.85
N SER A 40 1.77 5.49 -0.51
CA SER A 40 0.73 5.83 -1.49
C SER A 40 0.82 7.28 -1.97
N CYS A 41 1.23 8.22 -1.11
CA CYS A 41 1.48 9.60 -1.52
C CYS A 41 2.70 9.72 -2.43
N LEU A 42 3.79 8.99 -2.14
CA LEU A 42 4.98 8.93 -2.98
C LEU A 42 4.65 8.37 -4.36
N LEU A 43 3.95 7.24 -4.43
CA LEU A 43 3.48 6.65 -5.68
C LEU A 43 2.60 7.66 -6.47
N ALA A 44 1.62 8.28 -5.81
CA ALA A 44 0.72 9.24 -6.44
C ALA A 44 1.49 10.43 -7.01
N LYS A 45 2.45 10.98 -6.24
CA LYS A 45 3.27 12.11 -6.68
C LYS A 45 4.15 11.76 -7.88
N ILE A 46 4.80 10.59 -7.89
CA ILE A 46 5.59 10.14 -9.05
C ILE A 46 4.68 9.98 -10.28
N CYS A 47 3.52 9.37 -10.15
CA CYS A 47 2.59 9.21 -11.28
C CYS A 47 2.09 10.57 -11.80
N GLN A 48 1.83 11.54 -10.93
CA GLN A 48 1.46 12.91 -11.32
C GLN A 48 2.61 13.59 -12.09
N ASP A 49 3.85 13.48 -11.60
CA ASP A 49 5.02 14.09 -12.23
C ASP A 49 5.34 13.46 -13.59
N LEU A 50 4.98 12.21 -13.80
CA LEU A 50 5.03 11.51 -15.09
C LEU A 50 3.88 11.89 -16.04
N GLY A 51 2.95 12.74 -15.62
CA GLY A 51 1.84 13.24 -16.42
C GLY A 51 0.69 12.24 -16.64
N TYR A 52 0.51 11.29 -15.72
CA TYR A 52 -0.68 10.43 -15.73
C TYR A 52 -1.93 11.21 -15.30
N ASP A 53 -3.07 10.79 -15.81
CA ASP A 53 -4.40 11.17 -15.34
C ASP A 53 -4.73 10.27 -14.12
N VAL A 54 -4.45 10.78 -12.93
CA VAL A 54 -4.51 10.03 -11.67
C VAL A 54 -5.83 10.27 -10.97
N LEU A 55 -6.56 9.20 -10.65
CA LEU A 55 -7.64 9.22 -9.66
C LEU A 55 -7.21 8.45 -8.41
N LEU A 56 -7.17 9.12 -7.27
CA LEU A 56 -6.91 8.50 -5.98
C LEU A 56 -8.16 7.78 -5.48
N LEU A 57 -8.02 6.50 -5.11
CA LEU A 57 -9.11 5.61 -4.71
C LEU A 57 -8.90 5.16 -3.27
N THR A 58 -9.80 5.54 -2.39
CA THR A 58 -9.80 5.14 -0.98
C THR A 58 -11.05 4.33 -0.67
N MET A 59 -10.97 3.41 0.26
CA MET A 59 -12.11 2.70 0.83
C MET A 59 -11.99 2.65 2.35
N GLY A 60 -13.12 2.56 3.02
CA GLY A 60 -13.16 2.40 4.47
C GLY A 60 -14.57 2.60 5.01
N PHE A 61 -14.74 2.27 6.27
CA PHE A 61 -15.98 2.62 6.96
C PHE A 61 -16.04 4.12 7.21
N GLU A 62 -17.26 4.63 7.38
CA GLU A 62 -17.47 6.01 7.83
C GLU A 62 -16.68 6.25 9.12
N ASP A 63 -16.17 7.43 9.32
CA ASP A 63 -15.31 7.80 10.47
C ASP A 63 -13.97 7.03 10.58
N SER A 64 -13.60 6.25 9.55
CA SER A 64 -12.31 5.59 9.56
C SER A 64 -11.17 6.58 9.32
N HIS A 65 -10.06 6.34 10.03
CA HIS A 65 -8.88 7.19 9.92
C HIS A 65 -8.41 7.36 8.46
N ASP A 66 -8.39 6.28 7.66
CA ASP A 66 -7.87 6.33 6.29
C ASP A 66 -8.79 7.14 5.37
N VAL A 67 -10.11 7.12 5.58
CA VAL A 67 -11.05 7.96 4.84
C VAL A 67 -10.77 9.45 5.09
N GLU A 68 -10.65 9.85 6.36
CA GLU A 68 -10.41 11.25 6.70
C GLU A 68 -9.01 11.73 6.30
N PHE A 69 -8.00 10.90 6.56
CA PHE A 69 -6.62 11.28 6.27
C PHE A 69 -6.34 11.33 4.77
N SER A 70 -6.88 10.39 3.98
CA SER A 70 -6.73 10.40 2.52
C SER A 70 -7.36 11.63 1.88
N LYS A 71 -8.57 12.04 2.30
CA LYS A 71 -9.20 13.30 1.84
C LYS A 71 -8.28 14.51 2.05
N LYS A 72 -7.67 14.61 3.24
CA LYS A 72 -6.75 15.70 3.55
C LYS A 72 -5.51 15.67 2.65
N MET A 73 -4.88 14.48 2.49
CA MET A 73 -3.68 14.33 1.68
C MET A 73 -3.95 14.55 0.20
N ALA A 74 -5.04 14.04 -0.34
CA ALA A 74 -5.46 14.27 -1.73
C ALA A 74 -5.61 15.77 -2.04
N LYS A 75 -6.26 16.53 -1.12
CA LYS A 75 -6.39 17.98 -1.22
C LYS A 75 -5.01 18.68 -1.21
N MET A 76 -4.09 18.25 -0.34
CA MET A 76 -2.75 18.83 -0.27
C MET A 76 -1.90 18.52 -1.51
N LEU A 77 -2.11 17.36 -2.14
CA LEU A 77 -1.46 16.97 -3.39
C LEU A 77 -2.11 17.61 -4.62
N GLY A 78 -3.30 18.20 -4.47
CA GLY A 78 -4.07 18.78 -5.59
C GLY A 78 -4.51 17.72 -6.62
N MET A 79 -4.90 16.53 -6.16
CA MET A 79 -5.30 15.41 -7.01
C MET A 79 -6.78 15.05 -6.81
N ASP A 80 -7.40 14.58 -7.88
CA ASP A 80 -8.76 14.03 -7.83
C ASP A 80 -8.81 12.78 -6.95
N HIS A 81 -9.85 12.68 -6.14
CA HIS A 81 -10.00 11.64 -5.14
C HIS A 81 -11.46 11.20 -4.99
N ASP A 82 -11.72 9.91 -4.97
CA ASP A 82 -13.02 9.35 -4.62
C ASP A 82 -12.88 8.29 -3.52
N VAL A 83 -13.95 8.12 -2.75
CA VAL A 83 -13.99 7.26 -1.57
C VAL A 83 -15.18 6.31 -1.66
N GLU A 84 -14.93 5.02 -1.53
CA GLU A 84 -15.96 4.01 -1.32
C GLU A 84 -16.21 3.84 0.19
N ILE A 85 -17.34 4.34 0.67
CA ILE A 85 -17.76 4.11 2.05
C ILE A 85 -18.37 2.71 2.17
N ILE A 86 -17.76 1.88 3.01
CA ILE A 86 -18.17 0.50 3.24
C ILE A 86 -19.44 0.50 4.09
N SER A 87 -20.53 -0.06 3.56
CA SER A 87 -21.79 -0.22 4.28
C SER A 87 -21.72 -1.41 5.25
N GLU A 88 -22.04 -1.18 6.52
CA GLU A 88 -22.13 -2.25 7.53
C GLU A 88 -23.16 -3.34 7.12
N ASN A 89 -24.24 -2.95 6.45
CA ASN A 89 -25.32 -3.86 6.05
C ASN A 89 -24.89 -4.91 5.02
N THR A 90 -23.95 -4.56 4.12
CA THR A 90 -23.48 -5.46 3.05
C THR A 90 -22.10 -6.06 3.33
N PHE A 91 -21.40 -5.55 4.34
CA PHE A 91 -20.03 -5.96 4.62
C PHE A 91 -19.91 -7.44 4.97
N SER A 92 -20.84 -7.97 5.78
CA SER A 92 -20.81 -9.38 6.19
C SER A 92 -20.87 -10.33 4.99
N ASP A 93 -21.75 -10.05 4.02
CA ASP A 93 -21.92 -10.89 2.84
C ASP A 93 -20.70 -10.83 1.92
N VAL A 94 -20.16 -9.62 1.70
CA VAL A 94 -18.93 -9.41 0.91
C VAL A 94 -17.75 -10.13 1.57
N ALA A 95 -17.59 -9.96 2.88
CA ALA A 95 -16.48 -10.57 3.61
C ALA A 95 -16.56 -12.10 3.59
N LYS A 96 -17.76 -12.67 3.77
CA LYS A 96 -17.99 -14.11 3.69
C LYS A 96 -17.72 -14.65 2.28
N LYS A 97 -18.25 -13.98 1.25
CA LYS A 97 -17.99 -14.36 -0.14
C LYS A 97 -16.49 -14.46 -0.42
N ILE A 98 -15.73 -13.42 -0.04
CA ILE A 98 -14.28 -13.37 -0.29
C ILE A 98 -13.56 -14.46 0.50
N TRP A 99 -13.94 -14.67 1.78
CA TRP A 99 -13.38 -15.72 2.61
C TRP A 99 -13.51 -17.09 1.96
N ASP A 100 -14.74 -17.42 1.50
CA ASP A 100 -15.02 -18.68 0.84
C ASP A 100 -14.28 -18.82 -0.51
N GLU A 101 -14.15 -17.71 -1.26
CA GLU A 101 -13.55 -17.71 -2.59
C GLU A 101 -12.03 -17.87 -2.59
N ILE A 102 -11.32 -17.18 -1.69
CA ILE A 102 -9.87 -17.32 -1.60
C ILE A 102 -9.47 -18.60 -0.88
N ASN A 103 -10.34 -19.13 -0.02
CA ASN A 103 -10.18 -20.37 0.73
C ASN A 103 -8.78 -20.50 1.40
N VAL A 104 -8.34 -19.41 2.05
CA VAL A 104 -7.07 -19.35 2.76
C VAL A 104 -7.35 -18.90 4.19
N ASP A 105 -6.96 -19.74 5.15
CA ASP A 105 -7.07 -19.40 6.58
C ASP A 105 -5.92 -18.48 7.00
N ASN A 106 -5.96 -17.26 6.48
CA ASN A 106 -5.05 -16.17 6.82
C ASN A 106 -5.83 -14.87 6.88
N LEU A 107 -5.96 -14.35 8.11
CA LEU A 107 -6.75 -13.13 8.35
C LEU A 107 -6.27 -11.94 7.52
N SER A 108 -4.96 -11.72 7.45
CA SER A 108 -4.37 -10.60 6.71
C SER A 108 -4.65 -10.70 5.20
N TRP A 109 -4.62 -11.90 4.61
CA TRP A 109 -4.98 -12.09 3.21
C TRP A 109 -6.45 -11.74 2.96
N ASN A 110 -7.34 -12.23 3.82
CA ASN A 110 -8.77 -11.92 3.72
C ASN A 110 -9.03 -10.42 3.83
N GLU A 111 -8.40 -9.75 4.79
CA GLU A 111 -8.51 -8.30 4.98
C GLU A 111 -8.05 -7.51 3.74
N ASN A 112 -6.92 -7.90 3.15
CA ASN A 112 -6.43 -7.26 1.93
C ASN A 112 -7.33 -7.55 0.73
N CYS A 113 -7.77 -8.79 0.54
CA CYS A 113 -8.71 -9.12 -0.54
C CYS A 113 -10.03 -8.34 -0.41
N ILE A 114 -10.58 -8.19 0.80
CA ILE A 114 -11.77 -7.37 1.06
C ILE A 114 -11.49 -5.90 0.72
N ALA A 115 -10.36 -5.36 1.13
CA ALA A 115 -10.00 -3.98 0.84
C ALA A 115 -9.91 -3.72 -0.67
N PHE A 116 -9.20 -4.58 -1.39
CA PHE A 116 -9.04 -4.45 -2.84
C PHE A 116 -10.31 -4.78 -3.63
N TYR A 117 -11.24 -5.57 -3.10
CA TYR A 117 -12.59 -5.70 -3.65
C TYR A 117 -13.28 -4.32 -3.74
N TYR A 118 -13.27 -3.54 -2.66
CA TYR A 118 -13.89 -2.22 -2.66
C TYR A 118 -13.12 -1.21 -3.53
N VAL A 119 -11.78 -1.29 -3.56
CA VAL A 119 -10.96 -0.46 -4.45
C VAL A 119 -11.27 -0.77 -5.92
N ALA A 120 -11.36 -2.06 -6.30
CA ALA A 120 -11.67 -2.47 -7.67
C ALA A 120 -13.12 -2.09 -8.06
N LYS A 121 -14.07 -2.25 -7.16
CA LYS A 121 -15.46 -1.78 -7.35
C LYS A 121 -15.50 -0.28 -7.64
N LEU A 122 -14.76 0.52 -6.86
CA LEU A 122 -14.67 1.96 -7.06
C LEU A 122 -13.98 2.32 -8.40
N ALA A 123 -12.90 1.63 -8.75
CA ALA A 123 -12.23 1.78 -10.04
C ALA A 123 -13.17 1.51 -11.22
N LYS A 124 -13.94 0.42 -11.16
CA LYS A 124 -14.96 0.09 -12.17
C LYS A 124 -16.00 1.20 -12.35
N LYS A 125 -16.49 1.81 -11.26
CA LYS A 125 -17.40 2.96 -11.29
C LYS A 125 -16.85 4.11 -12.13
N HIS A 126 -15.52 4.33 -12.08
CA HIS A 126 -14.81 5.37 -12.83
C HIS A 126 -14.29 4.90 -14.20
N LYS A 127 -14.64 3.68 -14.63
CA LYS A 127 -14.17 3.09 -15.90
C LYS A 127 -12.63 2.97 -15.95
N ILE A 128 -12.02 2.71 -14.80
CA ILE A 128 -10.58 2.47 -14.66
C ILE A 128 -10.37 0.96 -14.60
N SER A 129 -9.59 0.43 -15.54
CA SER A 129 -9.26 -0.99 -15.63
C SER A 129 -7.94 -1.35 -14.93
N LYS A 130 -7.12 -0.34 -14.57
CA LYS A 130 -5.85 -0.56 -13.88
C LYS A 130 -5.74 0.34 -12.65
N VAL A 131 -5.48 -0.29 -11.51
CA VAL A 131 -5.14 0.38 -10.25
C VAL A 131 -3.70 0.03 -9.90
N ILE A 132 -2.91 1.03 -9.54
CA ILE A 132 -1.53 0.85 -9.07
C ILE A 132 -1.52 0.98 -7.54
N THR A 133 -0.72 0.15 -6.89
CA THR A 133 -0.55 0.16 -5.43
C THR A 133 0.92 0.17 -5.03
N ALA A 134 1.20 0.71 -3.85
CA ALA A 134 2.54 0.84 -3.29
C ALA A 134 3.01 -0.40 -2.49
N ASN A 135 2.36 -1.56 -2.67
CA ASN A 135 2.78 -2.82 -2.06
C ASN A 135 4.22 -3.17 -2.50
N GLY A 136 5.02 -3.69 -1.59
CA GLY A 136 6.44 -3.95 -1.76
C GLY A 136 7.34 -2.96 -0.99
N ILE A 137 6.89 -1.72 -0.78
CA ILE A 137 7.69 -0.72 -0.05
C ILE A 137 7.84 -1.11 1.42
N ASP A 138 6.78 -1.52 2.10
CA ASP A 138 6.85 -1.92 3.51
C ASP A 138 7.73 -3.16 3.70
N GLU A 139 7.70 -4.10 2.79
CA GLU A 139 8.50 -5.31 2.77
C GLU A 139 10.00 -4.97 2.61
N LEU A 140 10.34 -4.23 1.55
CA LEU A 140 11.73 -3.93 1.18
C LEU A 140 12.43 -2.92 2.09
N PHE A 141 11.66 -1.97 2.66
CA PHE A 141 12.20 -0.84 3.42
C PHE A 141 11.84 -0.89 4.90
N CYS A 142 11.60 -2.09 5.44
CA CYS A 142 11.36 -2.34 6.87
C CYS A 142 10.17 -1.56 7.45
N GLY A 143 9.04 -1.48 6.73
CA GLY A 143 7.88 -0.70 7.16
C GLY A 143 7.12 -1.26 8.36
N TYR A 144 7.19 -2.56 8.64
CA TYR A 144 6.45 -3.22 9.72
C TYR A 144 7.17 -3.13 11.07
N ASN A 145 6.40 -3.11 12.16
CA ASN A 145 6.95 -3.09 13.52
C ASN A 145 7.85 -4.29 13.82
N ALA A 146 7.54 -5.47 13.25
CA ALA A 146 8.33 -6.68 13.46
C ALA A 146 9.80 -6.52 13.04
N TYR A 147 10.12 -5.65 12.08
CA TYR A 147 11.52 -5.38 11.73
C TYR A 147 12.35 -4.78 12.86
N ARG A 148 11.71 -4.08 13.79
CA ARG A 148 12.39 -3.51 14.97
C ARG A 148 12.92 -4.59 15.90
N ASP A 149 12.21 -5.70 16.01
CA ASP A 149 12.66 -6.84 16.80
C ASP A 149 13.80 -7.56 16.07
N SER A 150 13.65 -7.81 14.76
CA SER A 150 14.67 -8.48 13.94
C SER A 150 16.01 -7.75 13.87
N VAL A 151 16.01 -6.40 13.90
CA VAL A 151 17.27 -5.62 13.93
C VAL A 151 18.13 -5.98 15.14
N SER A 152 17.52 -6.36 16.26
CA SER A 152 18.25 -6.79 17.46
C SER A 152 18.95 -8.14 17.29
N ASP A 153 18.47 -8.97 16.34
CA ASP A 153 19.01 -10.30 16.05
C ASP A 153 20.07 -10.26 14.93
N GLY A 154 20.33 -9.07 14.35
CA GLY A 154 21.36 -8.84 13.34
C GLY A 154 20.79 -8.61 11.92
N GLU A 155 21.68 -8.24 11.01
CA GLU A 155 21.33 -7.90 9.62
C GLU A 155 20.72 -9.10 8.86
N ASP A 156 21.30 -10.29 9.03
CA ASP A 156 20.79 -11.51 8.38
C ASP A 156 19.34 -11.80 8.76
N ALA A 157 18.96 -11.61 10.04
CA ALA A 157 17.57 -11.79 10.47
C ALA A 157 16.61 -10.81 9.80
N VAL A 158 17.05 -9.57 9.55
CA VAL A 158 16.26 -8.59 8.80
C VAL A 158 16.12 -8.99 7.34
N LEU A 159 17.20 -9.47 6.70
CA LEU A 159 17.17 -9.92 5.31
C LEU A 159 16.27 -11.15 5.11
N ASP A 160 16.32 -12.10 6.03
CA ASP A 160 15.41 -13.26 6.02
C ASP A 160 13.96 -12.82 6.17
N MET A 161 13.68 -11.88 7.09
CA MET A 161 12.33 -11.34 7.24
C MET A 161 11.86 -10.59 5.98
N ILE A 162 12.71 -9.81 5.31
CA ILE A 162 12.40 -9.15 4.04
C ILE A 162 11.96 -10.20 3.01
N LYS A 163 12.74 -11.28 2.87
CA LYS A 163 12.44 -12.36 1.94
C LYS A 163 11.07 -13.00 2.25
N ASP A 164 10.83 -13.39 3.49
CA ASP A 164 9.57 -14.02 3.91
C ASP A 164 8.35 -13.10 3.67
N LYS A 165 8.50 -11.80 3.96
CA LYS A 165 7.45 -10.81 3.72
C LYS A 165 7.17 -10.63 2.24
N LEU A 166 8.21 -10.53 1.40
CA LEU A 166 8.06 -10.44 -0.05
C LEU A 166 7.38 -11.68 -0.64
N ASP A 167 7.82 -12.89 -0.22
CA ASP A 167 7.23 -14.14 -0.70
C ASP A 167 5.74 -14.26 -0.32
N ASN A 168 5.39 -13.81 0.89
CA ASN A 168 3.99 -13.74 1.31
C ASN A 168 3.20 -12.73 0.49
N GLU A 169 3.75 -11.53 0.28
CA GLU A 169 3.09 -10.45 -0.46
C GLU A 169 2.84 -10.83 -1.92
N LEU A 170 3.84 -11.41 -2.61
CA LEU A 170 3.71 -11.89 -3.98
C LEU A 170 2.61 -12.95 -4.14
N ARG A 171 2.44 -13.84 -3.13
CA ARG A 171 1.36 -14.83 -3.13
C ARG A 171 0.00 -14.21 -2.85
N MET A 172 -0.08 -13.31 -1.86
CA MET A 172 -1.30 -12.61 -1.49
C MET A 172 -1.84 -11.78 -2.66
N MET A 173 -0.96 -11.09 -3.40
CA MET A 173 -1.39 -10.25 -4.52
C MET A 173 -1.98 -11.05 -5.69
N LYS A 174 -1.69 -12.35 -5.81
CA LYS A 174 -2.40 -13.22 -6.76
C LYS A 174 -3.87 -13.41 -6.35
N ALA A 175 -4.13 -13.60 -5.05
CA ALA A 175 -5.51 -13.67 -4.54
C ALA A 175 -6.24 -12.33 -4.69
N VAL A 176 -5.57 -11.22 -4.41
CA VAL A 176 -6.10 -9.86 -4.62
C VAL A 176 -6.50 -9.65 -6.07
N ASN A 177 -5.64 -10.00 -7.04
CA ASN A 177 -5.95 -9.85 -8.46
C ASN A 177 -7.09 -10.77 -8.91
N LYS A 178 -7.22 -11.97 -8.34
CA LYS A 178 -8.38 -12.84 -8.58
C LYS A 178 -9.68 -12.14 -8.19
N ILE A 179 -9.74 -11.52 -7.00
CA ILE A 179 -10.92 -10.79 -6.54
C ILE A 179 -11.17 -9.52 -7.38
N ALA A 180 -10.13 -8.76 -7.72
CA ALA A 180 -10.26 -7.55 -8.51
C ALA A 180 -10.75 -7.82 -9.95
N SER A 181 -10.43 -8.99 -10.49
CA SER A 181 -10.84 -9.39 -11.86
C SER A 181 -12.36 -9.50 -12.02
N GLU A 182 -13.14 -9.67 -10.95
CA GLU A 182 -14.60 -9.61 -10.99
C GLU A 182 -15.13 -8.26 -11.51
N PHE A 183 -14.33 -7.22 -11.39
CA PHE A 183 -14.65 -5.86 -11.83
C PHE A 183 -13.95 -5.49 -13.15
N ASP A 184 -13.31 -6.42 -13.85
CA ASP A 184 -12.41 -6.17 -14.98
C ASP A 184 -11.28 -5.19 -14.63
N VAL A 185 -10.79 -5.26 -13.39
CA VAL A 185 -9.72 -4.39 -12.85
C VAL A 185 -8.49 -5.23 -12.53
N THR A 186 -7.34 -4.75 -12.96
CA THR A 186 -6.03 -5.29 -12.58
C THR A 186 -5.40 -4.41 -11.50
N ILE A 187 -4.90 -5.03 -10.45
CA ILE A 187 -4.10 -4.36 -9.40
C ILE A 187 -2.62 -4.57 -9.74
N ALA A 188 -1.95 -3.52 -10.19
CA ALA A 188 -0.54 -3.54 -10.54
C ALA A 188 0.34 -3.16 -9.34
N GLN A 189 1.42 -3.90 -9.14
CA GLN A 189 2.34 -3.73 -8.00
C GLN A 189 3.76 -3.50 -8.52
N PRO A 190 4.10 -2.28 -8.98
CA PRO A 190 5.39 -1.99 -9.59
C PRO A 190 6.58 -2.32 -8.68
N PHE A 191 6.42 -2.10 -7.37
CA PHE A 191 7.49 -2.30 -6.38
C PHE A 191 7.66 -3.77 -5.92
N LEU A 192 6.88 -4.68 -6.51
CA LEU A 192 7.08 -6.14 -6.41
C LEU A 192 7.68 -6.74 -7.69
N SER A 193 8.12 -5.92 -8.66
CA SER A 193 8.88 -6.42 -9.80
C SER A 193 10.25 -6.93 -9.36
N GLU A 194 10.72 -7.99 -10.01
CA GLU A 194 12.03 -8.60 -9.71
C GLU A 194 13.14 -7.56 -9.70
N GLN A 195 13.17 -6.69 -10.71
CA GLN A 195 14.18 -5.65 -10.83
C GLN A 195 14.15 -4.65 -9.67
N PHE A 196 12.96 -4.21 -9.23
CA PHE A 196 12.86 -3.29 -8.12
C PHE A 196 13.21 -3.96 -6.78
N ILE A 197 12.82 -5.23 -6.61
CA ILE A 197 13.20 -6.04 -5.44
C ILE A 197 14.73 -6.15 -5.33
N GLU A 198 15.40 -6.54 -6.42
CA GLU A 198 16.86 -6.67 -6.42
C GLU A 198 17.56 -5.33 -6.11
N PHE A 199 17.09 -4.24 -6.71
CA PHE A 199 17.59 -2.92 -6.35
C PHE A 199 17.34 -2.57 -4.89
N GLY A 200 16.12 -2.80 -4.39
CA GLY A 200 15.74 -2.53 -3.01
C GLY A 200 16.61 -3.27 -1.99
N LYS A 201 17.06 -4.49 -2.31
CA LYS A 201 17.99 -5.27 -1.48
C LYS A 201 19.38 -4.63 -1.39
N THR A 202 19.83 -3.90 -2.42
CA THR A 202 21.13 -3.22 -2.39
C THR A 202 21.18 -1.97 -1.52
N ILE A 203 20.03 -1.44 -1.12
CA ILE A 203 19.94 -0.27 -0.23
C ILE A 203 20.40 -0.68 1.19
N PRO A 204 21.45 -0.03 1.75
CA PRO A 204 21.95 -0.36 3.08
C PRO A 204 20.88 -0.23 4.17
N LEU A 205 21.00 -1.08 5.20
CA LEU A 205 19.96 -1.21 6.24
C LEU A 205 19.74 0.09 7.03
N GLU A 206 20.79 0.87 7.28
CA GLU A 206 20.73 2.18 7.96
C GLU A 206 19.87 3.22 7.23
N HIS A 207 19.64 3.04 5.93
CA HIS A 207 18.70 3.87 5.15
C HIS A 207 17.25 3.39 5.24
N LYS A 208 17.01 2.22 5.83
CA LYS A 208 15.69 1.59 6.02
C LYS A 208 15.22 1.72 7.46
N ILE A 209 16.06 1.33 8.44
CA ILE A 209 15.74 1.27 9.86
C ILE A 209 16.98 1.54 10.70
N ASN A 210 16.83 2.31 11.79
CA ASN A 210 17.92 2.73 12.69
C ASN A 210 17.88 2.00 14.05
N GLY A 211 17.49 0.73 14.07
CA GLY A 211 17.49 -0.07 15.30
C GLY A 211 16.11 -0.29 15.91
N LYS A 212 16.11 -0.91 17.09
CA LYS A 212 14.89 -1.37 17.79
C LYS A 212 13.92 -0.25 18.17
N ASP A 213 14.44 0.92 18.51
CA ASP A 213 13.61 2.05 18.98
C ASP A 213 13.12 2.94 17.82
N ASP A 214 13.46 2.59 16.59
CA ASP A 214 13.03 3.35 15.41
C ASP A 214 11.54 3.16 15.12
N LEU A 215 10.73 4.12 15.52
CA LEU A 215 9.29 4.14 15.24
C LEU A 215 8.96 4.60 13.82
N VAL A 216 9.89 5.32 13.19
CA VAL A 216 9.63 5.99 11.90
C VAL A 216 9.89 5.05 10.72
N ARG A 217 11.05 4.40 10.69
CA ARG A 217 11.49 3.47 9.63
C ARG A 217 11.36 4.02 8.19
N LYS A 218 11.79 3.26 7.21
CA LYS A 218 11.74 3.66 5.78
C LYS A 218 12.41 5.00 5.49
N HIS A 219 13.54 5.28 6.13
CA HIS A 219 14.15 6.62 6.14
C HIS A 219 14.39 7.18 4.74
N ILE A 220 14.96 6.39 3.82
CA ILE A 220 15.22 6.84 2.46
C ILE A 220 13.93 7.12 1.68
N VAL A 221 12.89 6.28 1.87
CA VAL A 221 11.58 6.48 1.23
C VAL A 221 10.94 7.79 1.69
N ARG A 222 11.01 8.09 2.98
CA ARG A 222 10.47 9.33 3.57
C ARG A 222 11.25 10.56 3.12
N LYS A 223 12.58 10.47 3.05
CA LYS A 223 13.43 11.55 2.53
C LYS A 223 13.10 11.84 1.07
N LEU A 224 13.05 10.80 0.23
CA LEU A 224 12.64 10.94 -1.17
C LEU A 224 11.24 11.56 -1.28
N ALA A 225 10.27 11.09 -0.52
CA ALA A 225 8.91 11.62 -0.55
C ALA A 225 8.88 13.13 -0.26
N MET A 226 9.59 13.59 0.78
CA MET A 226 9.71 15.02 1.09
C MET A 226 10.42 15.79 -0.02
N SER A 227 11.48 15.23 -0.60
CA SER A 227 12.27 15.90 -1.65
C SER A 227 11.47 16.15 -2.93
N ILE A 228 10.46 15.32 -3.24
CA ILE A 228 9.61 15.50 -4.43
C ILE A 228 8.27 16.18 -4.12
N GLY A 229 8.07 16.67 -2.89
CA GLY A 229 6.91 17.47 -2.52
C GLY A 229 5.71 16.69 -1.94
N VAL A 230 5.91 15.47 -1.47
CA VAL A 230 4.91 14.79 -0.63
C VAL A 230 4.73 15.58 0.67
N PRO A 231 3.50 15.82 1.15
CA PRO A 231 3.26 16.55 2.39
C PRO A 231 4.00 15.94 3.58
N GLU A 232 4.69 16.78 4.36
CA GLU A 232 5.47 16.37 5.54
C GLU A 232 4.62 15.55 6.52
N GLU A 233 3.36 15.93 6.70
CA GLU A 233 2.42 15.19 7.55
C GLU A 233 2.24 13.72 7.13
N SER A 234 2.24 13.44 5.83
CA SER A 234 2.26 12.07 5.30
C SER A 234 3.63 11.41 5.46
N ALA A 235 4.68 12.15 5.10
CA ALA A 235 6.05 11.63 5.10
C ALA A 235 6.54 11.25 6.51
N LEU A 236 6.12 11.95 7.56
CA LEU A 236 6.52 11.70 8.95
C LEU A 236 5.51 10.83 9.73
N LYS A 237 4.35 10.53 9.16
CA LYS A 237 3.34 9.73 9.82
C LYS A 237 3.84 8.31 10.12
N LEU A 238 3.56 7.84 11.31
CA LEU A 238 3.83 6.45 11.69
C LEU A 238 2.99 5.49 10.84
N LYS A 239 3.58 4.33 10.50
CA LYS A 239 2.89 3.31 9.70
C LYS A 239 1.64 2.81 10.41
N LYS A 240 0.52 2.86 9.70
CA LYS A 240 -0.72 2.16 10.03
C LYS A 240 -1.14 1.34 8.83
N ALA A 241 -1.34 0.04 9.00
CA ALA A 241 -1.74 -0.82 7.91
C ALA A 241 -3.20 -0.54 7.50
N MET A 242 -3.48 -0.68 6.21
CA MET A 242 -4.75 -0.34 5.56
C MET A 242 -5.96 -0.98 6.26
N GLN A 243 -5.89 -2.26 6.65
CA GLN A 243 -6.97 -2.96 7.32
C GLN A 243 -7.35 -2.38 8.69
N TYR A 244 -6.39 -1.77 9.39
CA TYR A 244 -6.65 -1.07 10.66
C TYR A 244 -7.13 0.36 10.44
N GLY A 245 -6.55 1.04 9.46
CA GLY A 245 -6.89 2.42 9.11
C GLY A 245 -8.30 2.55 8.54
N SER A 246 -8.73 1.59 7.73
CA SER A 246 -10.06 1.50 7.12
C SER A 246 -11.14 0.91 8.04
N LEU A 247 -10.79 0.37 9.20
CA LEU A 247 -11.64 -0.39 10.13
C LEU A 247 -12.10 -1.77 9.61
N ILE A 248 -11.57 -2.27 8.50
CA ILE A 248 -11.89 -3.61 7.98
C ILE A 248 -11.57 -4.67 9.03
N HIS A 249 -10.38 -4.66 9.64
CA HIS A 249 -10.00 -5.61 10.70
C HIS A 249 -11.03 -5.69 11.81
N LYS A 250 -11.41 -4.54 12.38
CA LYS A 250 -12.38 -4.46 13.48
C LYS A 250 -13.73 -5.07 13.10
N ASN A 251 -14.22 -4.75 11.90
CA ASN A 251 -15.52 -5.22 11.45
C ASN A 251 -15.49 -6.67 10.98
N LEU A 252 -14.41 -7.13 10.35
CA LEU A 252 -14.24 -8.55 9.99
C LEU A 252 -14.24 -9.44 11.23
N LEU A 253 -13.55 -9.06 12.31
CA LEU A 253 -13.57 -9.81 13.56
C LEU A 253 -14.97 -9.87 14.21
N LYS A 254 -15.81 -8.84 14.02
CA LYS A 254 -17.20 -8.86 14.49
C LYS A 254 -18.05 -9.87 13.70
N VAL A 255 -17.99 -9.80 12.35
CA VAL A 255 -18.84 -10.65 11.51
C VAL A 255 -18.38 -12.11 11.51
N LYS A 256 -17.09 -12.39 11.65
CA LYS A 256 -16.57 -13.78 11.80
C LYS A 256 -17.20 -14.52 12.97
N LYS A 257 -17.47 -13.84 14.07
CA LYS A 257 -18.16 -14.45 15.23
C LYS A 257 -19.58 -14.95 14.91
N THR A 258 -20.21 -14.37 13.89
CA THR A 258 -21.57 -14.75 13.48
C THR A 258 -21.59 -15.89 12.47
N TRP A 259 -20.44 -16.22 11.85
CA TRP A 259 -20.37 -17.27 10.82
C TRP A 259 -20.32 -18.70 11.38
N ASN A 260 -20.33 -18.89 12.71
CA ASN A 260 -20.19 -20.20 13.37
C ASN A 260 -18.98 -21.01 12.85
N MET A 261 -17.91 -20.35 12.42
CA MET A 261 -16.67 -21.00 12.03
C MET A 261 -15.87 -21.29 13.30
N ASN A 262 -15.75 -22.56 13.66
CA ASN A 262 -14.78 -23.02 14.66
C ASN A 262 -13.38 -22.84 14.07
N PHE A 263 -12.56 -22.05 14.72
CA PHE A 263 -11.13 -21.84 14.42
C PHE A 263 -10.28 -22.62 15.42
#